data_e0f329f89ae17fe27e7439842cb3ae6c
#
_entry.id   e0f329f89ae17fe27e7439842cb3ae6c
#
_cell.length_a   1.000
_cell.length_b   1.000
_cell.length_c   1.000
_cell.angle_alpha   90.00
_cell.angle_beta   90.00
_cell.angle_gamma   90.00
#
_symmetry.space_group_name_H-M   'P 1'
#
loop_
_entity.id
_entity.type
_entity.pdbx_description
1 polymer ?
#
loop_
_entity_poly.entity_id
_entity_poly.type
_entity_poly.pdbx_seq_one_letter_code
_entity_poly.pdbx_strand_id
1 'polypeptide(L)'
;MAFAGKSNVGKSSLINALMNRKSLARTSAQPGKTQTINFYNINDAMYLVDLPGYGYAKVAESEKAKWGKMIENYLHTSKQLRRVFLLIDIRHDPSANDKLMYDWIIHQGFDPVIVATKLDKLKRSQVPKCIKAVKEGLKVKPGTVIVPFSAVTKQGREEIWQIMDEAVGYEE
;
A
#
# COMPACT_ATOMS: atom_id res chain seq x y z
N MET A 1 9.08 5.26 3.92
CA MET A 1 8.02 4.23 3.78
C MET A 1 7.08 4.66 2.67
N ALA A 2 6.94 3.90 1.63
CA ALA A 2 6.05 4.22 0.51
C ALA A 2 4.84 3.29 0.51
N PHE A 3 3.68 3.84 0.18
CA PHE A 3 2.42 3.11 0.12
C PHE A 3 1.85 3.18 -1.29
N ALA A 4 1.71 2.04 -1.92
CA ALA A 4 1.14 1.88 -3.25
C ALA A 4 -0.15 1.08 -3.19
N GLY A 5 -1.06 1.33 -4.10
CA GLY A 5 -2.30 0.58 -4.18
C GLY A 5 -3.24 1.11 -5.24
N LYS A 6 -4.21 0.28 -5.58
CA LYS A 6 -5.28 0.65 -6.49
C LYS A 6 -6.12 1.79 -5.90
N SER A 7 -6.70 2.62 -6.76
CA SER A 7 -7.67 3.63 -6.34
C SER A 7 -8.77 2.98 -5.48
N ASN A 8 -9.11 3.60 -4.35
CA ASN A 8 -10.12 3.14 -3.40
C ASN A 8 -9.78 1.83 -2.63
N VAL A 9 -8.52 1.41 -2.63
CA VAL A 9 -8.10 0.22 -1.86
C VAL A 9 -8.10 0.45 -0.35
N GLY A 10 -8.13 1.70 0.10
CA GLY A 10 -8.08 2.07 1.51
C GLY A 10 -6.74 2.65 1.95
N LYS A 11 -5.94 3.16 1.00
CA LYS A 11 -4.61 3.71 1.27
C LYS A 11 -4.65 4.94 2.18
N SER A 12 -5.52 5.91 1.90
CA SER A 12 -5.69 7.09 2.76
C SER A 12 -6.21 6.71 4.16
N SER A 13 -7.11 5.75 4.24
CA SER A 13 -7.62 5.25 5.52
C SER A 13 -6.52 4.57 6.34
N LEU A 14 -5.63 3.81 5.69
CA LEU A 14 -4.47 3.22 6.35
C LEU A 14 -3.52 4.29 6.90
N ILE A 15 -3.15 5.26 6.07
CA ILE A 15 -2.24 6.34 6.48
C ILE A 15 -2.83 7.12 7.65
N ASN A 16 -4.10 7.48 7.59
CA ASN A 16 -4.79 8.16 8.70
C ASN A 16 -4.80 7.31 9.98
N ALA A 17 -5.01 6.01 9.85
CA ALA A 17 -4.98 5.08 10.99
C ALA A 17 -3.59 4.95 11.59
N LEU A 18 -2.55 4.88 10.77
CA LEU A 18 -1.16 4.83 11.24
C LEU A 18 -0.77 6.09 12.00
N MET A 19 -1.22 7.25 11.54
CA MET A 19 -0.94 8.52 12.18
C MET A 19 -1.91 8.88 13.30
N ASN A 20 -2.91 8.04 13.54
CA ASN A 20 -3.98 8.25 14.51
C ASN A 20 -4.70 9.59 14.31
N ARG A 21 -4.95 9.96 13.05
CA ARG A 21 -5.63 11.20 12.66
C ARG A 21 -6.76 10.91 11.68
N LYS A 22 -7.85 11.70 11.77
CA LYS A 22 -9.06 11.45 10.97
C LYS A 22 -9.01 11.98 9.55
N SER A 23 -8.14 12.94 9.25
CA SER A 23 -8.22 13.68 7.98
C SER A 23 -6.89 14.19 7.44
N LEU A 24 -5.77 13.57 7.82
CA LEU A 24 -4.46 14.00 7.34
C LEU A 24 -4.24 13.63 5.87
N ALA A 25 -4.57 12.39 5.50
CA ALA A 25 -4.62 11.95 4.12
C ALA A 25 -6.04 12.09 3.59
N ARG A 26 -6.17 12.55 2.35
CA ARG A 26 -7.49 12.73 1.75
C ARG A 26 -8.12 11.39 1.41
N THR A 27 -9.26 11.09 2.03
CA THR A 27 -10.15 10.05 1.54
C THR A 27 -11.05 10.69 0.48
N SER A 28 -10.89 10.32 -0.77
CA SER A 28 -11.72 10.85 -1.84
C SER A 28 -12.62 9.76 -2.39
N ALA A 29 -13.93 10.03 -2.46
CA ALA A 29 -14.87 9.21 -3.19
C ALA A 29 -14.76 9.41 -4.71
N GLN A 30 -13.96 10.38 -5.16
CA GLN A 30 -13.71 10.64 -6.58
C GLN A 30 -12.31 10.12 -6.95
N PRO A 31 -12.23 8.93 -7.56
CA PRO A 31 -10.97 8.39 -8.02
C PRO A 31 -10.30 9.31 -9.06
N GLY A 32 -8.99 9.36 -9.06
CA GLY A 32 -8.22 10.13 -10.01
C GLY A 32 -7.88 11.56 -9.58
N LYS A 33 -8.30 12.02 -8.41
CA LYS A 33 -7.91 13.34 -7.90
C LYS A 33 -6.52 13.38 -7.28
N THR A 34 -5.99 12.26 -6.77
CA THR A 34 -4.66 12.19 -6.20
C THR A 34 -3.68 11.74 -7.29
N GLN A 35 -3.12 12.70 -8.00
CA GLN A 35 -2.15 12.44 -9.07
C GLN A 35 -0.74 12.86 -8.68
N THR A 36 -0.52 13.16 -7.39
CA THR A 36 0.76 13.61 -6.86
C THR A 36 1.26 12.67 -5.77
N ILE A 37 2.56 12.65 -5.59
CA ILE A 37 3.20 11.97 -4.47
C ILE A 37 3.12 12.89 -3.26
N ASN A 38 2.51 12.42 -2.17
CA ASN A 38 2.38 13.18 -0.93
C ASN A 38 3.28 12.61 0.15
N PHE A 39 3.92 13.49 0.90
CA PHE A 39 4.86 13.15 1.98
C PHE A 39 4.29 13.59 3.32
N TYR A 40 4.31 12.70 4.30
CA TYR A 40 3.89 12.99 5.68
C TYR A 40 5.06 12.74 6.62
N ASN A 41 5.49 13.79 7.32
CA ASN A 41 6.58 13.68 8.29
C ASN A 41 6.05 13.15 9.63
N ILE A 42 6.70 12.13 10.16
CA ILE A 42 6.40 11.53 11.46
C ILE A 42 7.52 11.85 12.43
N ASN A 43 7.30 12.83 13.31
CA ASN A 43 8.21 13.19 14.41
C ASN A 43 9.67 13.40 13.98
N ASP A 44 9.89 13.88 12.77
CA ASP A 44 11.23 14.03 12.16
C ASP A 44 12.05 12.73 12.09
N ALA A 45 11.40 11.58 12.29
CA ALA A 45 12.06 10.27 12.28
C ALA A 45 11.89 9.53 10.96
N MET A 46 10.74 9.69 10.30
CA MET A 46 10.44 9.03 9.04
C MET A 46 9.41 9.80 8.22
N TYR A 47 9.34 9.48 6.92
CA TYR A 47 8.27 9.96 6.05
C TYR A 47 7.39 8.80 5.63
N LEU A 48 6.07 9.00 5.69
CA LEU A 48 5.11 8.17 4.99
C LEU A 48 4.86 8.81 3.62
N VAL A 49 5.00 8.03 2.57
CA VAL A 49 4.89 8.52 1.20
C VAL A 49 3.68 7.88 0.53
N ASP A 50 2.69 8.71 0.22
CA ASP A 50 1.48 8.29 -0.44
C ASP A 50 1.65 8.39 -1.95
N LEU A 51 1.80 7.24 -2.61
CA LEU A 51 1.91 7.18 -4.06
C LEU A 51 0.53 7.27 -4.71
N PRO A 52 0.44 7.83 -5.94
CA PRO A 52 -0.85 7.92 -6.63
C PRO A 52 -1.52 6.55 -6.82
N GLY A 53 -2.83 6.49 -6.63
CA GLY A 53 -3.59 5.26 -6.87
C GLY A 53 -3.62 4.90 -8.36
N TYR A 54 -3.64 3.61 -8.67
CA TYR A 54 -3.67 3.10 -10.04
C TYR A 54 -4.97 2.33 -10.34
N GLY A 55 -5.14 1.91 -11.59
CA GLY A 55 -6.20 0.99 -12.00
C GLY A 55 -7.59 1.60 -12.15
N TYR A 56 -7.69 2.91 -12.30
CA TYR A 56 -8.96 3.58 -12.48
C TYR A 56 -9.35 3.62 -13.97
N ALA A 57 -10.46 2.95 -14.33
CA ALA A 57 -10.87 2.71 -15.70
C ALA A 57 -11.35 3.95 -16.47
N LYS A 58 -11.76 5.02 -15.75
CA LYS A 58 -12.29 6.25 -16.39
C LYS A 58 -11.22 7.28 -16.71
N VAL A 59 -9.97 7.01 -16.38
CA VAL A 59 -8.86 7.92 -16.68
C VAL A 59 -8.25 7.55 -18.02
N ALA A 60 -7.89 8.57 -18.82
CA ALA A 60 -7.25 8.37 -20.11
C ALA A 60 -5.95 7.56 -19.98
N GLU A 61 -5.65 6.71 -20.96
CA GLU A 61 -4.45 5.88 -21.00
C GLU A 61 -3.17 6.71 -20.87
N SER A 62 -3.14 7.92 -21.43
CA SER A 62 -2.01 8.85 -21.31
C SER A 62 -1.73 9.26 -19.86
N GLU A 63 -2.78 9.45 -19.05
CA GLU A 63 -2.61 9.79 -17.61
C GLU A 63 -2.21 8.59 -16.78
N LYS A 64 -2.73 7.39 -17.09
CA LYS A 64 -2.29 6.14 -16.47
C LYS A 64 -0.80 5.91 -16.71
N ALA A 65 -0.32 6.16 -17.92
CA ALA A 65 1.09 6.04 -18.25
C ALA A 65 1.95 7.05 -17.48
N LYS A 66 1.48 8.27 -17.27
CA LYS A 66 2.16 9.27 -16.44
C LYS A 66 2.26 8.84 -14.99
N TRP A 67 1.20 8.27 -14.43
CA TRP A 67 1.20 7.74 -13.06
C TRP A 67 2.21 6.59 -12.91
N GLY A 68 2.19 5.66 -13.85
CA GLY A 68 3.14 4.56 -13.86
C GLY A 68 4.58 5.03 -13.89
N LYS A 69 4.90 5.99 -14.76
CA LYS A 69 6.24 6.60 -14.82
C LYS A 69 6.62 7.33 -13.54
N MET A 70 5.69 8.07 -12.95
CA MET A 70 5.93 8.80 -11.70
C MET A 70 6.29 7.84 -10.56
N ILE A 71 5.52 6.76 -10.40
CA ILE A 71 5.76 5.75 -9.37
C ILE A 71 7.07 5.02 -9.63
N GLU A 72 7.31 4.61 -10.86
CA GLU A 72 8.54 3.92 -11.27
C GLU A 72 9.77 4.78 -11.03
N ASN A 73 9.74 6.06 -11.45
CA ASN A 73 10.81 7.00 -11.18
C ASN A 73 11.06 7.19 -9.68
N TYR A 74 10.01 7.33 -8.89
CA TYR A 74 10.15 7.46 -7.45
C TYR A 74 10.86 6.24 -6.84
N LEU A 75 10.42 5.03 -7.20
CA LEU A 75 11.03 3.80 -6.71
C LEU A 75 12.49 3.66 -7.16
N HIS A 76 12.80 4.11 -8.38
CA HIS A 76 14.14 4.02 -8.93
C HIS A 76 15.11 5.05 -8.35
N THR A 77 14.65 6.28 -8.07
CA THR A 77 15.51 7.41 -7.70
C THR A 77 15.57 7.68 -6.20
N SER A 78 14.64 7.17 -5.41
CA SER A 78 14.61 7.44 -3.98
C SER A 78 15.72 6.68 -3.24
N LYS A 79 16.68 7.41 -2.70
CA LYS A 79 17.82 6.86 -1.95
C LYS A 79 17.50 6.59 -0.48
N GLN A 80 16.42 7.17 0.05
CA GLN A 80 16.03 7.09 1.45
C GLN A 80 14.88 6.13 1.70
N LEU A 81 14.35 5.52 0.64
CA LEU A 81 13.24 4.60 0.75
C LEU A 81 13.69 3.28 1.41
N ARG A 82 13.03 2.90 2.51
CA ARG A 82 13.37 1.71 3.31
C ARG A 82 12.41 0.55 3.06
N ARG A 83 11.11 0.83 2.95
CA ARG A 83 10.08 -0.19 2.76
C ARG A 83 9.02 0.31 1.79
N VAL A 84 8.47 -0.60 1.03
CA VAL A 84 7.31 -0.36 0.17
C VAL A 84 6.18 -1.27 0.65
N PHE A 85 5.02 -0.67 0.88
CA PHE A 85 3.80 -1.38 1.24
C PHE A 85 2.87 -1.37 0.04
N LEU A 86 2.44 -2.55 -0.39
CA LEU A 86 1.46 -2.69 -1.47
C LEU A 86 0.12 -3.10 -0.85
N LEU A 87 -0.90 -2.29 -1.04
CA LEU A 87 -2.22 -2.49 -0.49
C LEU A 87 -3.11 -3.23 -1.47
N ILE A 88 -3.76 -4.27 -0.99
CA ILE A 88 -4.71 -5.09 -1.74
C ILE A 88 -6.00 -5.18 -0.92
N ASP A 89 -7.16 -4.98 -1.54
CA ASP A 89 -8.43 -5.23 -0.89
C ASP A 89 -8.60 -6.75 -0.68
N ILE A 90 -8.68 -7.16 0.59
CA ILE A 90 -8.68 -8.59 0.95
C ILE A 90 -9.86 -9.36 0.36
N ARG A 91 -10.95 -8.68 -0.02
CA ARG A 91 -12.15 -9.31 -0.54
C ARG A 91 -12.04 -9.76 -1.99
N HIS A 92 -11.08 -9.24 -2.72
CA HIS A 92 -10.96 -9.43 -4.17
C HIS A 92 -9.64 -10.10 -4.54
N ASP A 93 -9.65 -10.83 -5.63
CA ASP A 93 -8.41 -11.30 -6.24
C ASP A 93 -7.60 -10.10 -6.74
N PRO A 94 -6.26 -10.14 -6.62
CA PRO A 94 -5.43 -9.08 -7.17
C PRO A 94 -5.67 -8.86 -8.66
N SER A 95 -5.74 -7.60 -9.07
CA SER A 95 -5.88 -7.24 -10.48
C SER A 95 -4.56 -7.39 -11.23
N ALA A 96 -4.63 -7.32 -12.57
CA ALA A 96 -3.43 -7.30 -13.40
C ALA A 96 -2.52 -6.12 -13.06
N ASN A 97 -3.10 -4.97 -12.72
CA ASN A 97 -2.33 -3.79 -12.29
C ASN A 97 -1.67 -3.99 -10.92
N ASP A 98 -2.31 -4.70 -10.00
CA ASP A 98 -1.72 -5.06 -8.71
C ASP A 98 -0.48 -5.95 -8.92
N LYS A 99 -0.58 -6.94 -9.79
CA LYS A 99 0.52 -7.83 -10.15
C LYS A 99 1.66 -7.05 -10.81
N LEU A 100 1.32 -6.14 -11.71
CA LEU A 100 2.30 -5.29 -12.38
C LEU A 100 3.04 -4.40 -11.38
N MET A 101 2.32 -3.80 -10.42
CA MET A 101 2.93 -2.98 -9.37
C MET A 101 3.85 -3.82 -8.48
N TYR A 102 3.42 -5.02 -8.09
CA TYR A 102 4.26 -5.95 -7.33
C TYR A 102 5.57 -6.24 -8.07
N ASP A 103 5.48 -6.57 -9.35
CA ASP A 103 6.65 -6.87 -10.17
C ASP A 103 7.58 -5.65 -10.32
N TRP A 104 7.06 -4.45 -10.46
CA TRP A 104 7.86 -3.22 -10.51
C TRP A 104 8.61 -2.98 -9.21
N ILE A 105 7.97 -3.17 -8.06
CA ILE A 105 8.62 -3.01 -6.76
C ILE A 105 9.78 -3.99 -6.62
N ILE A 106 9.55 -5.25 -6.97
CA ILE A 106 10.60 -6.29 -6.96
C ILE A 106 11.74 -5.92 -7.91
N HIS A 107 11.41 -5.46 -9.12
CA HIS A 107 12.41 -5.07 -10.12
C HIS A 107 13.31 -3.93 -9.64
N GLN A 108 12.79 -3.01 -8.84
CA GLN A 108 13.56 -1.92 -8.24
C GLN A 108 14.40 -2.34 -7.03
N GLY A 109 14.38 -3.61 -6.65
CA GLY A 109 15.19 -4.16 -5.58
C GLY A 109 14.54 -4.14 -4.20
N PHE A 110 13.25 -3.88 -4.11
CA PHE A 110 12.50 -3.90 -2.85
C PHE A 110 11.69 -5.19 -2.72
N ASP A 111 11.54 -5.65 -1.48
CA ASP A 111 10.60 -6.71 -1.13
C ASP A 111 9.37 -6.06 -0.49
N PRO A 112 8.24 -5.95 -1.22
CA PRO A 112 7.08 -5.27 -0.68
C PRO A 112 6.43 -6.05 0.45
N VAL A 113 5.96 -5.31 1.46
CA VAL A 113 5.03 -5.83 2.47
C VAL A 113 3.62 -5.68 1.90
N ILE A 114 2.87 -6.76 1.86
CA ILE A 114 1.49 -6.73 1.38
C ILE A 114 0.57 -6.41 2.56
N VAL A 115 -0.25 -5.38 2.41
CA VAL A 115 -1.29 -5.04 3.37
C VAL A 115 -2.63 -5.42 2.76
N ALA A 116 -3.27 -6.43 3.33
CA ALA A 116 -4.60 -6.88 2.91
C ALA A 116 -5.65 -6.06 3.66
N THR A 117 -6.20 -5.05 2.99
CA THR A 117 -7.09 -4.06 3.59
C THR A 117 -8.54 -4.51 3.68
N LYS A 118 -9.33 -3.78 4.47
CA LYS A 118 -10.77 -4.00 4.65
C LYS A 118 -11.09 -5.35 5.30
N LEU A 119 -10.25 -5.78 6.21
CA LEU A 119 -10.40 -7.04 6.94
C LEU A 119 -11.75 -7.14 7.66
N ASP A 120 -12.28 -6.02 8.15
CA ASP A 120 -13.58 -5.95 8.83
C ASP A 120 -14.77 -6.34 7.94
N LYS A 121 -14.58 -6.37 6.62
CA LYS A 121 -15.62 -6.78 5.65
C LYS A 121 -15.69 -8.29 5.47
N LEU A 122 -14.78 -9.07 6.05
CA LEU A 122 -14.76 -10.52 5.96
C LEU A 122 -15.17 -11.16 7.28
N LYS A 123 -15.80 -12.34 7.17
CA LYS A 123 -15.93 -13.25 8.30
C LYS A 123 -14.58 -13.89 8.60
N ARG A 124 -14.31 -14.15 9.88
CA ARG A 124 -13.03 -14.74 10.31
C ARG A 124 -12.67 -16.03 9.56
N SER A 125 -13.66 -16.87 9.25
CA SER A 125 -13.47 -18.13 8.52
C SER A 125 -13.03 -17.93 7.06
N GLN A 126 -13.27 -16.75 6.48
CA GLN A 126 -12.93 -16.45 5.09
C GLN A 126 -11.49 -15.93 4.93
N VAL A 127 -10.87 -15.47 6.02
CA VAL A 127 -9.57 -14.80 5.97
C VAL A 127 -8.46 -15.69 5.40
N PRO A 128 -8.26 -16.94 5.85
CA PRO A 128 -7.18 -17.78 5.30
C PRO A 128 -7.29 -18.00 3.80
N LYS A 129 -8.51 -18.21 3.29
CA LYS A 129 -8.77 -18.39 1.86
C LYS A 129 -8.44 -17.14 1.06
N CYS A 130 -8.83 -15.96 1.58
CA CYS A 130 -8.58 -14.69 0.92
C CYS A 130 -7.08 -14.34 0.92
N ILE A 131 -6.37 -14.60 1.99
CA ILE A 131 -4.91 -14.41 2.04
C ILE A 131 -4.22 -15.33 1.02
N LYS A 132 -4.64 -16.57 0.92
CA LYS A 132 -4.12 -17.50 -0.10
C LYS A 132 -4.36 -16.98 -1.51
N ALA A 133 -5.55 -16.44 -1.79
CA ALA A 133 -5.88 -15.86 -3.09
C ALA A 133 -4.99 -14.66 -3.43
N VAL A 134 -4.68 -13.81 -2.46
CA VAL A 134 -3.74 -12.70 -2.63
C VAL A 134 -2.34 -13.21 -2.97
N LYS A 135 -1.84 -14.19 -2.24
CA LYS A 135 -0.53 -14.81 -2.50
C LYS A 135 -0.44 -15.38 -3.91
N GLU A 136 -1.44 -16.12 -4.31
CA GLU A 136 -1.47 -16.79 -5.63
C GLU A 136 -1.64 -15.76 -6.77
N GLY A 137 -2.51 -14.77 -6.58
CA GLY A 137 -2.76 -13.73 -7.58
C GLY A 137 -1.55 -12.85 -7.86
N LEU A 138 -0.79 -12.50 -6.84
CA LEU A 138 0.44 -11.71 -6.97
C LEU A 138 1.66 -12.58 -7.28
N LYS A 139 1.59 -13.89 -7.10
CA LYS A 139 2.73 -14.81 -7.18
C LYS A 139 3.89 -14.34 -6.32
N VAL A 140 3.59 -14.08 -5.04
CA VAL A 140 4.58 -13.51 -4.11
C VAL A 140 5.74 -14.45 -3.88
N LYS A 141 6.92 -13.89 -3.66
CA LYS A 141 8.12 -14.64 -3.27
C LYS A 141 7.90 -15.35 -1.94
N PRO A 142 8.51 -16.54 -1.72
CA PRO A 142 8.52 -17.17 -0.40
C PRO A 142 9.02 -16.22 0.68
N GLY A 143 8.36 -16.22 1.84
CA GLY A 143 8.73 -15.33 2.95
C GLY A 143 8.16 -13.92 2.87
N THR A 144 7.35 -13.59 1.86
CA THR A 144 6.68 -12.29 1.77
C THR A 144 5.74 -12.10 2.95
N VAL A 145 5.89 -10.95 3.63
CA VAL A 145 5.03 -10.59 4.76
C VAL A 145 3.70 -10.06 4.23
N ILE A 146 2.60 -10.62 4.73
CA ILE A 146 1.24 -10.15 4.46
C ILE A 146 0.57 -9.81 5.77
N VAL A 147 0.12 -8.57 5.91
CA VAL A 147 -0.55 -8.08 7.12
C VAL A 147 -2.02 -7.81 6.80
N PRO A 148 -2.95 -8.61 7.33
CA PRO A 148 -4.37 -8.27 7.28
C PRO A 148 -4.64 -7.01 8.11
N PHE A 149 -5.38 -6.07 7.56
CA PHE A 149 -5.58 -4.76 8.16
C PHE A 149 -7.03 -4.27 8.05
N SER A 150 -7.51 -3.64 9.14
CA SER A 150 -8.77 -2.91 9.15
C SER A 150 -8.56 -1.49 9.71
N ALA A 151 -8.93 -0.48 8.92
CA ALA A 151 -8.96 0.90 9.39
C ALA A 151 -10.07 1.14 10.42
N VAL A 152 -11.12 0.32 10.40
CA VAL A 152 -12.27 0.40 11.32
C VAL A 152 -11.90 -0.14 12.70
N THR A 153 -11.38 -1.36 12.78
CA THR A 153 -11.03 -2.03 14.05
C THR A 153 -9.62 -1.74 14.53
N LYS A 154 -8.78 -1.16 13.68
CA LYS A 154 -7.34 -0.95 13.89
C LYS A 154 -6.52 -2.23 13.97
N GLN A 155 -7.10 -3.39 13.63
CA GLN A 155 -6.35 -4.64 13.56
C GLN A 155 -5.26 -4.55 12.50
N GLY A 156 -4.05 -5.01 12.84
CA GLY A 156 -2.87 -4.96 11.97
C GLY A 156 -2.05 -3.67 12.06
N ARG A 157 -2.56 -2.63 12.73
CA ARG A 157 -1.87 -1.35 12.85
C ARG A 157 -0.53 -1.47 13.57
N GLU A 158 -0.49 -2.20 14.68
CA GLU A 158 0.73 -2.39 15.47
C GLU A 158 1.78 -3.18 14.69
N GLU A 159 1.37 -4.20 13.95
CA GLU A 159 2.28 -4.99 13.10
C GLU A 159 2.94 -4.13 12.03
N ILE A 160 2.18 -3.24 11.39
CA ILE A 160 2.72 -2.31 10.40
C ILE A 160 3.69 -1.34 11.06
N TRP A 161 3.36 -0.78 12.22
CA TRP A 161 4.26 0.09 12.97
C TRP A 161 5.57 -0.60 13.34
N GLN A 162 5.50 -1.85 13.78
CA GLN A 162 6.68 -2.63 14.10
C GLN A 162 7.59 -2.80 12.87
N ILE A 163 7.03 -3.11 11.72
CA ILE A 163 7.79 -3.23 10.47
C ILE A 163 8.46 -1.90 10.12
N MET A 164 7.74 -0.77 10.26
CA MET A 164 8.30 0.55 9.98
C MET A 164 9.42 0.91 10.97
N ASP A 165 9.24 0.66 12.25
CA ASP A 165 10.25 0.94 13.29
C ASP A 165 11.52 0.14 13.07
N GLU A 166 11.41 -1.13 12.74
CA GLU A 166 12.55 -1.98 12.40
C GLU A 166 13.28 -1.46 11.16
N ALA A 167 12.56 -0.95 10.18
CA ALA A 167 13.15 -0.45 8.94
C ALA A 167 13.95 0.85 9.13
N VAL A 168 13.59 1.70 10.09
CA VAL A 168 14.33 2.93 10.40
C VAL A 168 15.39 2.74 11.50
N GLY A 169 15.51 1.53 12.05
CA GLY A 169 16.55 1.19 13.04
C GLY A 169 16.25 1.68 14.45
N TYR A 170 14.98 1.87 14.82
CA TYR A 170 14.60 2.03 16.22
C TYR A 170 14.71 0.66 16.90
N GLU A 171 15.87 0.41 17.46
CA GLU A 171 16.03 -0.65 18.46
C GLU A 171 15.66 -0.06 19.82
N GLU A 172 14.73 -0.72 20.54
CA GLU A 172 14.48 -0.41 21.94
C GLU A 172 15.71 -0.79 22.80
#